data_d8a83f5267eddb92c64433d316db6920
#
_entry.id   d8a83f5267eddb92c64433d316db6920
#
_cell.length_a   1.000
_cell.length_b   1.000
_cell.length_c   1.000
_cell.angle_alpha   90.00
_cell.angle_beta   90.00
_cell.angle_gamma   90.00
#
_symmetry.space_group_name_H-M   'P 1'
#
loop_
_entity.id
_entity.type
_entity.pdbx_description
1 polymer ?
#
loop_
_entity_poly.entity_id
_entity_poly.type
_entity_poly.pdbx_seq_one_letter_code
_entity_poly.pdbx_strand_id
1 'polypeptide(L)'
;FSKMGNVLSRALRIIICISVIFWLLSYSADGNVANSIIYKVGTFIEPVTSLFGLPWQLFIAFVASAMGKEASLGVMASLFNTGSIWAAIEQSSTVDTAALSTSMLSVISRPEALAFLFAFFFNMPCLMALTATTQETHSMKWTVRIALYYVLTALIMATIAYHVGLVIF
;
A
#
# COMPACT_ATOMS: atom_id res chain seq x y z
N PHE A 1 -31.36 6.28 7.28
CA PHE A 1 -30.52 7.32 6.69
C PHE A 1 -29.51 7.91 7.72
N SER A 2 -29.94 8.18 8.96
CA SER A 2 -29.03 8.77 9.98
C SER A 2 -27.87 7.86 10.40
N LYS A 3 -28.05 6.55 10.45
CA LYS A 3 -26.97 5.59 10.74
C LYS A 3 -25.91 5.55 9.63
N MET A 4 -26.35 5.63 8.38
CA MET A 4 -25.44 5.70 7.22
C MET A 4 -24.59 6.97 7.22
N GLY A 5 -25.18 8.12 7.56
CA GLY A 5 -24.46 9.39 7.66
C GLY A 5 -23.35 9.35 8.73
N ASN A 6 -23.63 8.74 9.88
CA ASN A 6 -22.65 8.60 10.96
C ASN A 6 -21.46 7.67 10.57
N VAL A 7 -21.74 6.60 9.84
CA VAL A 7 -20.68 5.70 9.34
C VAL A 7 -19.84 6.43 8.30
N LEU A 8 -20.47 7.12 7.35
CA LEU A 8 -19.77 7.89 6.31
C LEU A 8 -18.91 9.01 6.92
N SER A 9 -19.43 9.74 7.90
CA SER A 9 -18.68 10.82 8.59
C SER A 9 -17.45 10.28 9.35
N ARG A 10 -17.57 9.10 9.97
CA ARG A 10 -16.41 8.44 10.61
C ARG A 10 -15.37 7.98 9.58
N ALA A 11 -15.85 7.40 8.49
CA ALA A 11 -15.01 7.00 7.36
C ALA A 11 -14.19 8.15 6.81
N LEU A 12 -14.86 9.26 6.47
CA LEU A 12 -14.22 10.47 5.96
C LEU A 12 -13.16 11.00 6.92
N ARG A 13 -13.46 11.04 8.21
CA ARG A 13 -12.52 11.54 9.23
C ARG A 13 -11.25 10.67 9.29
N ILE A 14 -11.41 9.35 9.26
CA ILE A 14 -10.28 8.41 9.27
C ILE A 14 -9.45 8.57 8.00
N ILE A 15 -10.08 8.63 6.83
CA ILE A 15 -9.41 8.81 5.54
C ILE A 15 -8.62 10.12 5.52
N ILE A 16 -9.21 11.23 5.97
CA ILE A 16 -8.52 12.53 6.01
C ILE A 16 -7.32 12.48 6.96
N CYS A 17 -7.47 11.93 8.18
CA CYS A 17 -6.35 11.81 9.12
C CYS A 17 -5.20 11.00 8.54
N ILE A 18 -5.49 9.87 7.91
CA ILE A 18 -4.47 8.99 7.33
C ILE A 18 -3.83 9.65 6.11
N SER A 19 -4.61 10.32 5.26
CA SER A 19 -4.09 11.07 4.11
C SER A 19 -3.13 12.19 4.54
N VAL A 20 -3.45 12.90 5.61
CA VAL A 20 -2.56 13.93 6.17
C VAL A 20 -1.27 13.31 6.73
N ILE A 21 -1.35 12.18 7.44
CA ILE A 21 -0.18 11.47 7.95
C ILE A 21 0.71 11.00 6.78
N PHE A 22 0.11 10.41 5.75
CA PHE A 22 0.84 9.92 4.58
C PHE A 22 1.48 11.06 3.81
N TRP A 23 0.79 12.21 3.69
CA TRP A 23 1.32 13.42 3.09
C TRP A 23 2.53 13.96 3.88
N LEU A 24 2.43 14.00 5.20
CA LEU A 24 3.54 14.41 6.08
C LEU A 24 4.76 13.49 5.96
N LEU A 25 4.55 12.17 5.87
CA LEU A 25 5.64 11.21 5.69
C LEU A 25 6.30 11.31 4.30
N SER A 26 5.49 11.61 3.29
CA SER A 26 5.96 11.82 1.91
C SER A 26 6.55 13.20 1.68
N TYR A 27 6.33 14.13 2.61
CA TYR A 27 6.80 15.50 2.44
C TYR A 27 8.33 15.54 2.44
N SER A 28 8.90 16.06 1.38
CA SER A 28 10.31 16.39 1.25
C SER A 28 10.46 17.86 0.89
N ALA A 29 11.27 18.59 1.66
CA ALA A 29 11.49 20.02 1.42
C ALA A 29 12.13 20.30 0.05
N ASP A 30 12.88 19.34 -0.47
CA ASP A 30 13.64 19.46 -1.73
C ASP A 30 12.88 18.86 -2.94
N GLY A 31 11.65 18.42 -2.77
CA GLY A 31 10.87 17.76 -3.83
C GLY A 31 11.44 16.41 -4.30
N ASN A 32 12.50 15.93 -3.66
CA ASN A 32 13.18 14.68 -4.02
C ASN A 32 12.73 13.55 -3.09
N VAL A 33 12.13 12.51 -3.64
CA VAL A 33 11.61 11.37 -2.87
C VAL A 33 12.70 10.68 -2.05
N ALA A 34 13.96 10.72 -2.52
CA ALA A 34 15.10 10.15 -1.83
C ALA A 34 15.40 10.79 -0.45
N ASN A 35 14.98 12.03 -0.22
CA ASN A 35 15.14 12.74 1.05
C ASN A 35 13.90 12.64 1.95
N SER A 36 12.85 11.97 1.51
CA SER A 36 11.63 11.80 2.29
C SER A 36 11.82 10.79 3.43
N ILE A 37 11.05 10.96 4.50
CA ILE A 37 11.04 10.03 5.63
C ILE A 37 10.64 8.63 5.16
N ILE A 38 9.71 8.56 4.19
CA ILE A 38 9.22 7.30 3.63
C ILE A 38 10.33 6.50 2.92
N TYR A 39 11.26 7.18 2.25
CA TYR A 39 12.42 6.55 1.63
C TYR A 39 13.37 5.95 2.68
N LYS A 40 13.70 6.71 3.73
CA LYS A 40 14.58 6.25 4.81
C LYS A 40 13.99 5.05 5.56
N VAL A 41 12.70 5.08 5.83
CA VAL A 41 11.99 3.97 6.46
C VAL A 41 11.92 2.77 5.51
N GLY A 42 11.64 3.01 4.23
CA GLY A 42 11.58 1.97 3.21
C GLY A 42 12.91 1.23 3.07
N THR A 43 14.01 1.94 2.90
CA THR A 43 15.36 1.36 2.78
C THR A 43 15.83 0.67 4.06
N PHE A 44 15.40 1.13 5.23
CA PHE A 44 15.69 0.47 6.50
C PHE A 44 14.97 -0.89 6.62
N ILE A 45 13.76 -0.98 6.09
CA ILE A 45 12.94 -2.21 6.14
C ILE A 45 13.25 -3.15 4.97
N GLU A 46 13.90 -2.66 3.90
CA GLU A 46 14.20 -3.42 2.68
C GLU A 46 14.84 -4.80 2.92
N PRO A 47 15.84 -4.99 3.83
CA PRO A 47 16.42 -6.31 4.06
C PRO A 47 15.40 -7.34 4.59
N VAL A 48 14.34 -6.87 5.23
CA VAL A 48 13.26 -7.76 5.71
C VAL A 48 12.23 -8.00 4.62
N THR A 49 11.85 -6.96 3.86
CA THR A 49 10.82 -7.07 2.82
C THR A 49 11.30 -7.79 1.58
N SER A 50 12.59 -7.71 1.27
CA SER A 50 13.20 -8.47 0.17
C SER A 50 13.12 -9.98 0.38
N LEU A 51 13.10 -10.44 1.64
CA LEU A 51 12.88 -11.85 1.97
C LEU A 51 11.52 -12.36 1.47
N PHE A 52 10.52 -11.49 1.43
CA PHE A 52 9.18 -11.79 0.92
C PHE A 52 9.04 -11.52 -0.59
N GLY A 53 10.12 -11.13 -1.27
CA GLY A 53 10.10 -10.75 -2.67
C GLY A 53 9.39 -9.41 -2.93
N LEU A 54 9.33 -8.55 -1.93
CA LEU A 54 8.72 -7.23 -2.02
C LEU A 54 9.78 -6.15 -1.82
N PRO A 55 10.29 -5.49 -2.88
CA PRO A 55 11.10 -4.29 -2.74
C PRO A 55 10.35 -3.24 -1.91
N TRP A 56 11.07 -2.35 -1.24
CA TRP A 56 10.50 -1.37 -0.31
C TRP A 56 9.36 -0.55 -0.91
N GLN A 57 9.42 -0.22 -2.22
CA GLN A 57 8.36 0.51 -2.93
C GLN A 57 7.04 -0.28 -2.95
N LEU A 58 7.13 -1.57 -3.30
CA LEU A 58 5.96 -2.44 -3.33
C LEU A 58 5.43 -2.74 -1.92
N PHE A 59 6.32 -2.80 -0.93
CA PHE A 59 5.90 -2.97 0.46
C PHE A 59 5.12 -1.76 0.97
N ILE A 60 5.56 -0.54 0.65
CA ILE A 60 4.82 0.69 1.00
C ILE A 60 3.46 0.72 0.29
N ALA A 61 3.41 0.35 -0.99
CA ALA A 61 2.14 0.23 -1.71
C ALA A 61 1.22 -0.84 -1.10
N PHE A 62 1.78 -1.95 -0.62
CA PHE A 62 1.05 -2.99 0.10
C PHE A 62 0.46 -2.46 1.41
N VAL A 63 1.21 -1.70 2.20
CA VAL A 63 0.72 -1.06 3.43
C VAL A 63 -0.36 -0.03 3.10
N ALA A 64 -0.18 0.76 2.05
CA ALA A 64 -1.18 1.73 1.60
C ALA A 64 -2.49 1.06 1.15
N SER A 65 -2.42 -0.14 0.59
CA SER A 65 -3.61 -0.89 0.18
C SER A 65 -4.52 -1.29 1.35
N ALA A 66 -4.01 -1.28 2.59
CA ALA A 66 -4.82 -1.46 3.79
C ALA A 66 -5.77 -0.29 4.04
N MET A 67 -5.45 0.91 3.55
CA MET A 67 -6.35 2.07 3.62
C MET A 67 -7.49 1.98 2.61
N GLY A 68 -7.13 1.52 1.40
CA GLY A 68 -8.02 1.29 0.28
C GLY A 68 -7.19 0.79 -0.91
N LYS A 69 -7.73 -0.12 -1.67
CA LYS A 69 -7.01 -0.70 -2.82
C LYS A 69 -6.65 0.38 -3.86
N GLU A 70 -7.47 1.41 -3.98
CA GLU A 70 -7.24 2.57 -4.84
C GLU A 70 -6.02 3.40 -4.37
N ALA A 71 -5.81 3.50 -3.06
CA ALA A 71 -4.68 4.24 -2.48
C ALA A 71 -3.33 3.63 -2.89
N SER A 72 -3.25 2.30 -3.05
CA SER A 72 -2.02 1.65 -3.48
C SER A 72 -1.58 2.07 -4.87
N LEU A 73 -2.54 2.26 -5.80
CA LEU A 73 -2.24 2.74 -7.15
C LEU A 73 -1.69 4.17 -7.13
N GLY A 74 -2.26 5.05 -6.32
CA GLY A 74 -1.76 6.40 -6.14
C GLY A 74 -0.34 6.44 -5.56
N VAL A 75 -0.07 5.60 -4.56
CA VAL A 75 1.26 5.48 -3.97
C VAL A 75 2.27 4.90 -4.97
N MET A 76 1.88 3.86 -5.73
CA MET A 76 2.73 3.32 -6.79
C MET A 76 3.03 4.39 -7.84
N ALA A 77 2.03 5.11 -8.32
CA ALA A 77 2.22 6.20 -9.27
C ALA A 77 3.18 7.27 -8.73
N SER A 78 3.11 7.62 -7.44
CA SER A 78 4.00 8.60 -6.83
C SER A 78 5.43 8.09 -6.64
N LEU A 79 5.62 6.82 -6.33
CA LEU A 79 6.94 6.22 -6.08
C LEU A 79 7.70 5.88 -7.37
N PHE A 80 6.99 5.48 -8.42
CA PHE A 80 7.60 5.09 -9.71
C PHE A 80 7.62 6.23 -10.73
N ASN A 81 6.79 7.25 -10.55
CA ASN A 81 6.87 8.45 -11.35
C ASN A 81 7.93 9.38 -10.72
N THR A 82 9.07 9.52 -11.37
CA THR A 82 10.18 10.39 -10.94
C THR A 82 9.85 11.88 -10.97
N GLY A 83 8.62 12.24 -11.33
CA GLY A 83 8.05 13.57 -11.21
C GLY A 83 7.39 13.77 -9.84
N SER A 84 7.34 15.00 -9.39
CA SER A 84 6.78 15.42 -8.11
C SER A 84 5.41 14.74 -7.80
N ILE A 85 5.15 14.49 -6.52
CA ILE A 85 3.84 14.01 -5.99
C ILE A 85 2.67 14.85 -6.54
N TRP A 86 2.89 16.11 -6.84
CA TRP A 86 1.94 17.02 -7.47
C TRP A 86 1.54 16.58 -8.88
N ALA A 87 2.48 16.11 -9.69
CA ALA A 87 2.18 15.57 -11.02
C ALA A 87 1.33 14.30 -10.94
N ALA A 88 1.53 13.46 -9.91
CA ALA A 88 0.71 12.28 -9.68
C ALA A 88 -0.73 12.63 -9.21
N ILE A 89 -0.90 13.73 -8.47
CA ILE A 89 -2.22 14.20 -8.03
C ILE A 89 -2.97 14.88 -9.18
N GLU A 90 -2.30 15.68 -10.00
CA GLU A 90 -2.91 16.30 -11.19
C GLU A 90 -3.29 15.26 -12.27
N GLN A 91 -2.49 14.19 -12.39
CA GLN A 91 -2.75 13.08 -13.31
C GLN A 91 -3.67 11.99 -12.74
N SER A 92 -4.17 12.14 -11.51
CA SER A 92 -5.12 11.18 -10.92
C SER A 92 -6.43 11.04 -11.69
N SER A 93 -6.72 11.98 -12.60
CA SER A 93 -7.83 11.88 -13.55
C SER A 93 -7.52 11.04 -14.80
N THR A 94 -6.24 10.84 -15.14
CA THR A 94 -5.79 9.98 -16.24
C THR A 94 -4.41 9.42 -15.90
N VAL A 95 -4.36 8.38 -15.05
CA VAL A 95 -3.11 7.64 -14.87
C VAL A 95 -2.76 7.03 -16.21
N ASP A 96 -1.70 7.52 -16.83
CA ASP A 96 -1.18 6.94 -18.06
C ASP A 96 -0.55 5.60 -17.70
N THR A 97 -1.40 4.55 -17.74
CA THR A 97 -1.05 3.19 -17.34
C THR A 97 0.13 2.64 -18.13
N ALA A 98 0.33 3.14 -19.35
CA ALA A 98 1.46 2.76 -20.20
C ALA A 98 2.79 3.34 -19.67
N ALA A 99 2.82 4.60 -19.25
CA ALA A 99 4.00 5.24 -18.68
C ALA A 99 4.35 4.62 -17.33
N LEU A 100 3.35 4.37 -16.47
CA LEU A 100 3.54 3.71 -15.19
C LEU A 100 4.08 2.28 -15.34
N SER A 101 3.52 1.50 -16.26
CA SER A 101 3.96 0.13 -16.51
C SER A 101 5.42 0.08 -16.99
N THR A 102 5.83 1.00 -17.87
CA THR A 102 7.21 1.08 -18.35
C THR A 102 8.17 1.44 -17.21
N SER A 103 7.81 2.40 -16.37
CA SER A 103 8.62 2.79 -15.21
C SER A 103 8.75 1.67 -14.18
N MET A 104 7.67 0.94 -13.94
CA MET A 104 7.67 -0.23 -13.04
C MET A 104 8.54 -1.37 -13.57
N LEU A 105 8.44 -1.68 -14.87
CA LEU A 105 9.22 -2.75 -15.49
C LEU A 105 10.74 -2.48 -15.51
N SER A 106 11.16 -1.23 -15.39
CA SER A 106 12.58 -0.88 -15.27
C SER A 106 13.17 -1.12 -13.89
N VAL A 107 12.32 -1.20 -12.85
CA VAL A 107 12.75 -1.26 -11.44
C VAL A 107 12.37 -2.58 -10.78
N ILE A 108 11.25 -3.19 -11.19
CA ILE A 108 10.69 -4.38 -10.56
C ILE A 108 10.88 -5.57 -11.49
N SER A 109 11.41 -6.67 -10.93
CA SER A 109 11.50 -7.94 -11.64
C SER A 109 10.12 -8.63 -11.76
N ARG A 110 9.96 -9.51 -12.73
CA ARG A 110 8.71 -10.27 -12.94
C ARG A 110 8.29 -11.10 -11.71
N PRO A 111 9.21 -11.80 -11.00
CA PRO A 111 8.87 -12.50 -9.77
C PRO A 111 8.38 -11.59 -8.65
N GLU A 112 8.95 -10.39 -8.51
CA GLU A 112 8.53 -9.40 -7.51
C GLU A 112 7.13 -8.84 -7.82
N ALA A 113 6.84 -8.58 -9.10
CA ALA A 113 5.52 -8.17 -9.53
C ALA A 113 4.46 -9.25 -9.22
N LEU A 114 4.80 -10.53 -9.43
CA LEU A 114 3.94 -11.64 -9.09
C LEU A 114 3.72 -11.73 -7.56
N ALA A 115 4.78 -11.61 -6.77
CA ALA A 115 4.70 -11.58 -5.32
C ALA A 115 3.78 -10.46 -4.81
N PHE A 116 3.93 -9.26 -5.36
CA PHE A 116 3.08 -8.13 -5.02
C PHE A 116 1.61 -8.38 -5.36
N LEU A 117 1.32 -8.95 -6.53
CA LEU A 117 -0.04 -9.31 -6.93
C LEU A 117 -0.69 -10.23 -5.89
N PHE A 118 0.00 -11.29 -5.49
CA PHE A 118 -0.52 -12.20 -4.46
C PHE A 118 -0.66 -11.52 -3.11
N ALA A 119 0.34 -10.74 -2.67
CA ALA A 119 0.23 -9.94 -1.45
C ALA A 119 -1.01 -9.05 -1.47
N PHE A 120 -1.25 -8.38 -2.59
CA PHE A 120 -2.37 -7.46 -2.77
C PHE A 120 -3.74 -8.15 -2.74
N PHE A 121 -3.85 -9.34 -3.35
CA PHE A 121 -5.09 -10.11 -3.34
C PHE A 121 -5.45 -10.62 -1.94
N PHE A 122 -4.46 -11.14 -1.21
CA PHE A 122 -4.63 -11.70 0.13
C PHE A 122 -4.52 -10.67 1.25
N ASN A 123 -4.31 -9.39 0.91
CA ASN A 123 -4.23 -8.32 1.89
C ASN A 123 -5.51 -8.18 2.70
N MET A 124 -5.36 -7.63 3.89
CA MET A 124 -6.49 -7.41 4.79
C MET A 124 -7.57 -6.54 4.15
N PRO A 125 -8.83 -6.72 4.55
CA PRO A 125 -9.89 -5.79 4.20
C PRO A 125 -9.52 -4.38 4.66
N CYS A 126 -10.05 -3.37 3.99
CA CYS A 126 -9.73 -1.97 4.29
C CYS A 126 -9.99 -1.63 5.77
N LEU A 127 -9.32 -0.60 6.26
CA LEU A 127 -9.48 -0.10 7.64
C LEU A 127 -10.94 0.13 8.03
N MET A 128 -11.79 0.48 7.06
CA MET A 128 -13.23 0.63 7.28
C MET A 128 -13.89 -0.69 7.68
N ALA A 129 -13.56 -1.77 7.00
CA ALA A 129 -14.08 -3.10 7.36
C ALA A 129 -13.56 -3.54 8.74
N LEU A 130 -12.30 -3.25 9.08
CA LEU A 130 -11.75 -3.53 10.41
C LEU A 130 -12.45 -2.70 11.51
N THR A 131 -12.77 -1.44 11.25
CA THR A 131 -13.52 -0.62 12.23
C THR A 131 -14.94 -1.15 12.41
N ALA A 132 -15.60 -1.59 11.35
CA ALA A 132 -16.90 -2.24 11.42
C ALA A 132 -16.83 -3.54 12.25
N THR A 133 -15.82 -4.38 11.98
CA THR A 133 -15.57 -5.61 12.75
C THR A 133 -15.37 -5.32 14.25
N THR A 134 -14.63 -4.25 14.58
CA THR A 134 -14.43 -3.83 15.97
C THR A 134 -15.75 -3.44 16.64
N GLN A 135 -16.64 -2.78 15.91
CA GLN A 135 -17.95 -2.36 16.42
C GLN A 135 -18.87 -3.57 16.65
N GLU A 136 -18.85 -4.54 15.75
CA GLU A 136 -19.67 -5.75 15.87
C GLU A 136 -19.15 -6.71 16.95
N THR A 137 -17.86 -6.89 17.04
CA THR A 137 -17.24 -7.82 18.01
C THR A 137 -17.07 -7.20 19.39
N HIS A 138 -17.21 -5.87 19.52
CA HIS A 138 -16.91 -5.11 20.76
C HIS A 138 -15.55 -5.45 21.38
N SER A 139 -14.59 -5.97 20.59
CA SER A 139 -13.29 -6.45 21.07
C SER A 139 -12.15 -6.06 20.13
N MET A 140 -11.34 -5.12 20.58
CA MET A 140 -10.10 -4.71 19.88
C MET A 140 -9.14 -5.89 19.69
N LYS A 141 -9.09 -6.81 20.67
CA LYS A 141 -8.19 -7.98 20.62
C LYS A 141 -8.51 -8.91 19.44
N TRP A 142 -9.78 -9.14 19.15
CA TRP A 142 -10.20 -9.96 18.02
C TRP A 142 -9.92 -9.27 16.68
N THR A 143 -10.17 -7.99 16.57
CA THR A 143 -9.89 -7.22 15.36
C THR A 143 -8.40 -7.22 15.00
N VAL A 144 -7.53 -6.98 16.00
CA VAL A 144 -6.07 -7.03 15.79
C VAL A 144 -5.61 -8.43 15.36
N ARG A 145 -6.18 -9.48 15.96
CA ARG A 145 -5.85 -10.87 15.61
C ARG A 145 -6.27 -11.20 14.17
N ILE A 146 -7.43 -10.75 13.76
CA ILE A 146 -7.92 -10.89 12.37
C ILE A 146 -7.01 -10.13 11.40
N ALA A 147 -6.69 -8.86 11.69
CA ALA A 147 -5.80 -8.06 10.86
C ALA A 147 -4.41 -8.72 10.70
N LEU A 148 -3.84 -9.19 11.82
CA LEU A 148 -2.55 -9.89 11.81
C LEU A 148 -2.60 -11.18 10.97
N TYR A 149 -3.68 -11.94 11.09
CA TYR A 149 -3.88 -13.15 10.28
C TYR A 149 -3.87 -12.86 8.78
N TYR A 150 -4.58 -11.81 8.34
CA TYR A 150 -4.60 -11.40 6.93
C TYR A 150 -3.22 -10.96 6.44
N VAL A 151 -2.52 -10.13 7.21
CA VAL A 151 -1.16 -9.68 6.86
C VAL A 151 -0.19 -10.86 6.76
N LEU A 152 -0.21 -11.78 7.72
CA LEU A 152 0.64 -12.97 7.68
C LEU A 152 0.32 -13.85 6.47
N THR A 153 -0.96 -14.07 6.19
CA THR A 153 -1.37 -14.88 5.02
C THR A 153 -0.92 -14.21 3.72
N ALA A 154 -1.07 -12.89 3.61
CA ALA A 154 -0.63 -12.14 2.44
C ALA A 154 0.89 -12.26 2.22
N LEU A 155 1.69 -12.12 3.28
CA LEU A 155 3.15 -12.26 3.20
C LEU A 155 3.60 -13.69 2.86
N ILE A 156 2.95 -14.71 3.42
CA ILE A 156 3.22 -16.11 3.08
C ILE A 156 2.93 -16.36 1.60
N MET A 157 1.77 -15.91 1.12
CA MET A 157 1.38 -16.07 -0.28
C MET A 157 2.31 -15.30 -1.23
N ALA A 158 2.77 -14.10 -0.83
CA ALA A 158 3.77 -13.35 -1.58
C ALA A 158 5.09 -14.11 -1.70
N THR A 159 5.57 -14.69 -0.60
CA THR A 159 6.81 -15.49 -0.59
C THR A 159 6.71 -16.71 -1.50
N ILE A 160 5.59 -17.43 -1.42
CA ILE A 160 5.34 -18.59 -2.30
C ILE A 160 5.33 -18.14 -3.76
N ALA A 161 4.60 -17.06 -4.07
CA ALA A 161 4.50 -16.52 -5.42
C ALA A 161 5.86 -16.03 -5.96
N TYR A 162 6.69 -15.43 -5.10
CA TYR A 162 8.04 -15.03 -5.45
C TYR A 162 8.91 -16.21 -5.85
N HIS A 163 8.95 -17.27 -5.03
CA HIS A 163 9.75 -18.47 -5.32
C HIS A 163 9.24 -19.22 -6.55
N VAL A 164 7.94 -19.31 -6.72
CA VAL A 164 7.34 -19.87 -7.94
C VAL A 164 7.70 -19.02 -9.16
N GLY A 165 7.66 -17.70 -9.03
CA GLY A 165 8.07 -16.79 -10.08
C GLY A 165 9.53 -16.94 -10.49
N LEU A 166 10.44 -17.17 -9.53
CA LEU A 166 11.86 -17.43 -9.80
C LEU A 166 12.11 -18.74 -10.59
N VAL A 167 11.20 -19.70 -10.48
CA VAL A 167 11.32 -20.98 -11.21
C VAL A 167 10.73 -20.87 -12.63
N ILE A 168 9.74 -20.00 -12.81
CA ILE A 168 9.01 -19.87 -14.09
C ILE A 168 9.69 -18.86 -15.04
N PHE A 169 10.27 -17.79 -14.50
CA PHE A 169 10.87 -16.69 -15.27
C PHE A 169 12.38 -16.65 -15.15
#